data_1957a13be0b56496e160bc2b2ebdee8d
#
_entry.id   1957a13be0b56496e160bc2b2ebdee8d
#
_cell.length_a   1.000
_cell.length_b   1.000
_cell.length_c   1.000
_cell.angle_alpha   90.00
_cell.angle_beta   90.00
_cell.angle_gamma   90.00
#
_symmetry.space_group_name_H-M   'P 1'
#
loop_
_entity.id
_entity.type
_entity.pdbx_description
1 polymer ?
#
loop_
_entity_poly.entity_id
_entity_poly.type
_entity_poly.pdbx_seq_one_letter_code
_entity_poly.pdbx_strand_id
1 'polypeptide(L)'
;EEVDSLGMNSVRFLFFFSPEKRRDLLITLKSERFTYPICIDKENRLNELNHFPVSDMNFHTFLLDKDNKVLAIGNPIHNPKVKELYLKIIQGEEVGQKDESKAIRTKVDIDKTSVSLGSFDWKKEQKATFVLKNTGGKPLVAEHVNTSCGCTSVDYSKEPVQPGKEMVLNVTYKAEHPEYFDKTITVYCNVETSPIVLRITGNAEQQ
;
A
#
# COMPACT_ATOMS: atom_id res chain seq x y z
N GLU A 1 -6.25 1.91 26.51
CA GLU A 1 -6.18 2.99 27.54
C GLU A 1 -6.74 4.33 27.03
N GLU A 2 -6.28 4.85 25.89
CA GLU A 2 -6.77 6.15 25.38
C GLU A 2 -8.22 6.09 24.85
N VAL A 3 -8.59 5.01 24.19
CA VAL A 3 -9.95 4.78 23.70
C VAL A 3 -10.90 4.51 24.88
N ASP A 4 -10.42 3.80 25.91
CA ASP A 4 -11.17 3.54 27.14
C ASP A 4 -11.42 4.84 27.92
N SER A 5 -10.46 5.77 27.91
CA SER A 5 -10.59 7.09 28.58
C SER A 5 -11.64 8.00 27.95
N LEU A 6 -11.99 7.78 26.67
CA LEU A 6 -13.03 8.53 25.95
C LEU A 6 -14.45 8.05 26.25
N GLY A 7 -14.61 7.05 27.14
CA GLY A 7 -15.93 6.52 27.52
C GLY A 7 -16.67 5.79 26.37
N MET A 8 -15.95 5.42 25.32
CA MET A 8 -16.51 4.79 24.13
C MET A 8 -16.55 3.26 24.29
N ASN A 9 -17.59 2.75 24.92
CA ASN A 9 -17.87 1.30 25.05
C ASN A 9 -18.13 0.58 23.70
N SER A 10 -17.95 1.26 22.56
CA SER A 10 -18.31 0.76 21.24
C SER A 10 -17.12 0.18 20.44
N VAL A 11 -15.89 0.39 20.88
CA VAL A 11 -14.70 -0.10 20.16
C VAL A 11 -14.26 -1.44 20.71
N ARG A 12 -14.08 -2.42 19.83
CA ARG A 12 -13.58 -3.74 20.17
C ARG A 12 -12.23 -3.97 19.49
N PHE A 13 -11.27 -4.49 20.25
CA PHE A 13 -9.97 -4.88 19.72
C PHE A 13 -9.97 -6.38 19.44
N LEU A 14 -9.57 -6.75 18.23
CA LEU A 14 -9.38 -8.14 17.81
C LEU A 14 -7.92 -8.31 17.38
N PHE A 15 -7.25 -9.30 17.95
CA PHE A 15 -5.87 -9.61 17.65
C PHE A 15 -5.76 -10.99 17.02
N PHE A 16 -5.15 -11.06 15.85
CA PHE A 16 -4.88 -12.30 15.12
C PHE A 16 -3.39 -12.60 15.18
N PHE A 17 -3.05 -13.81 15.55
CA PHE A 17 -1.67 -14.28 15.62
C PHE A 17 -1.52 -15.57 14.84
N SER A 18 -0.48 -15.67 14.03
CA SER A 18 -0.06 -16.89 13.33
C SER A 18 1.29 -17.36 13.88
N PRO A 19 1.35 -17.90 15.12
CA PRO A 19 2.60 -18.28 15.74
C PRO A 19 3.07 -19.64 15.22
N GLU A 20 4.38 -19.79 15.03
CA GLU A 20 4.99 -21.11 14.80
C GLU A 20 4.73 -22.06 15.98
N LYS A 21 4.84 -21.55 17.22
CA LYS A 21 4.59 -22.28 18.46
C LYS A 21 3.60 -21.56 19.35
N ARG A 22 2.41 -22.12 19.47
CA ARG A 22 1.33 -21.58 20.33
C ARG A 22 1.77 -21.34 21.77
N ARG A 23 2.60 -22.26 22.31
CA ARG A 23 3.06 -22.19 23.69
C ARG A 23 3.88 -20.92 23.96
N ASP A 24 4.77 -20.57 23.05
CA ASP A 24 5.67 -19.43 23.20
C ASP A 24 4.88 -18.12 23.13
N LEU A 25 3.90 -18.03 22.21
CA LEU A 25 2.97 -16.91 22.17
C LEU A 25 2.23 -16.72 23.50
N LEU A 26 1.65 -17.78 24.05
CA LEU A 26 0.90 -17.70 25.31
C LEU A 26 1.77 -17.30 26.51
N ILE A 27 3.02 -17.73 26.54
CA ILE A 27 3.99 -17.32 27.57
C ILE A 27 4.28 -15.82 27.43
N THR A 28 4.55 -15.35 26.23
CA THR A 28 4.81 -13.92 25.95
C THR A 28 3.61 -13.06 26.34
N LEU A 29 2.42 -13.39 25.86
CA LEU A 29 1.20 -12.64 26.19
C LEU A 29 0.94 -12.58 27.70
N LYS A 30 1.22 -13.66 28.41
CA LYS A 30 1.08 -13.70 29.87
C LYS A 30 2.13 -12.83 30.56
N SER A 31 3.39 -12.86 30.12
CA SER A 31 4.47 -12.02 30.68
C SER A 31 4.20 -10.53 30.47
N GLU A 32 3.64 -10.16 29.32
CA GLU A 32 3.26 -8.78 28.98
C GLU A 32 1.90 -8.36 29.59
N ARG A 33 1.25 -9.22 30.37
CA ARG A 33 -0.07 -8.97 30.97
C ARG A 33 -1.13 -8.58 29.93
N PHE A 34 -1.06 -9.19 28.75
CA PHE A 34 -2.00 -8.91 27.66
C PHE A 34 -3.37 -9.50 27.97
N THR A 35 -4.40 -8.65 28.06
CA THR A 35 -5.74 -9.01 28.50
C THR A 35 -6.80 -9.00 27.40
N TYR A 36 -6.46 -8.53 26.21
CA TYR A 36 -7.41 -8.47 25.10
C TYR A 36 -7.69 -9.85 24.50
N PRO A 37 -8.90 -10.06 23.91
CA PRO A 37 -9.21 -11.27 23.16
C PRO A 37 -8.25 -11.50 22.01
N ILE A 38 -7.80 -12.73 21.82
CA ILE A 38 -6.91 -13.12 20.73
C ILE A 38 -7.53 -14.23 19.88
N CYS A 39 -7.27 -14.19 18.59
CA CYS A 39 -7.54 -15.26 17.64
C CYS A 39 -6.20 -15.88 17.20
N ILE A 40 -6.10 -17.21 17.31
CA ILE A 40 -4.92 -17.95 16.85
C ILE A 40 -5.23 -18.56 15.49
N ASP A 41 -4.64 -18.00 14.46
CA ASP A 41 -4.73 -18.43 13.07
C ASP A 41 -3.52 -19.32 12.73
N LYS A 42 -3.63 -20.62 13.00
CA LYS A 42 -2.52 -21.57 12.84
C LYS A 42 -2.05 -21.76 11.40
N GLU A 43 -2.95 -21.55 10.45
CA GLU A 43 -2.72 -21.80 9.04
C GLU A 43 -2.49 -20.50 8.26
N ASN A 44 -2.38 -19.37 8.97
CA ASN A 44 -2.24 -18.03 8.37
C ASN A 44 -3.34 -17.70 7.34
N ARG A 45 -4.55 -18.24 7.56
CA ARG A 45 -5.68 -18.14 6.61
C ARG A 45 -6.13 -16.71 6.39
N LEU A 46 -6.05 -15.86 7.43
CA LEU A 46 -6.40 -14.46 7.32
C LEU A 46 -5.55 -13.77 6.23
N ASN A 47 -4.26 -14.04 6.23
CA ASN A 47 -3.34 -13.48 5.24
C ASN A 47 -3.54 -14.10 3.86
N GLU A 48 -3.71 -15.42 3.79
CA GLU A 48 -3.95 -16.14 2.52
C GLU A 48 -5.23 -15.67 1.81
N LEU A 49 -6.32 -15.49 2.56
CA LEU A 49 -7.60 -15.07 2.02
C LEU A 49 -7.61 -13.60 1.56
N ASN A 50 -6.83 -12.75 2.20
CA ASN A 50 -6.84 -11.30 1.92
C ASN A 50 -5.63 -10.84 1.11
N HIS A 51 -4.62 -11.71 0.90
CA HIS A 51 -3.39 -11.39 0.17
C HIS A 51 -2.70 -10.13 0.67
N PHE A 52 -2.64 -9.93 2.00
CA PHE A 52 -1.98 -8.78 2.58
C PHE A 52 -0.48 -8.77 2.23
N PRO A 53 0.11 -7.60 1.93
CA PRO A 53 1.55 -7.47 1.74
C PRO A 53 2.28 -7.81 3.03
N VAL A 54 2.89 -9.00 3.12
CA VAL A 54 3.53 -9.51 4.35
C VAL A 54 4.67 -8.63 4.82
N SER A 55 5.35 -7.96 3.89
CA SER A 55 6.49 -7.08 4.17
C SER A 55 6.09 -5.67 4.60
N ASP A 56 4.83 -5.27 4.45
CA ASP A 56 4.37 -3.92 4.80
C ASP A 56 3.55 -3.93 6.08
N MET A 57 4.19 -3.52 7.18
CA MET A 57 3.58 -3.45 8.52
C MET A 57 2.34 -2.54 8.59
N ASN A 58 2.13 -1.65 7.62
CA ASN A 58 0.91 -0.83 7.57
C ASN A 58 -0.35 -1.66 7.34
N PHE A 59 -0.23 -2.80 6.67
CA PHE A 59 -1.35 -3.71 6.42
C PHE A 59 -1.61 -4.72 7.55
N HIS A 60 -1.00 -4.54 8.71
CA HIS A 60 -1.21 -5.42 9.87
C HIS A 60 -2.22 -4.84 10.88
N THR A 61 -2.74 -3.63 10.63
CA THR A 61 -3.73 -2.99 11.53
C THR A 61 -4.80 -2.28 10.72
N PHE A 62 -6.06 -2.54 11.05
CA PHE A 62 -7.22 -2.00 10.37
C PHE A 62 -8.21 -1.44 11.38
N LEU A 63 -8.85 -0.33 11.05
CA LEU A 63 -10.09 0.10 11.69
C LEU A 63 -11.25 -0.35 10.80
N LEU A 64 -12.20 -1.07 11.39
CA LEU A 64 -13.38 -1.57 10.70
C LEU A 64 -14.64 -0.88 11.22
N ASP A 65 -15.66 -0.76 10.37
CA ASP A 65 -17.01 -0.39 10.81
C ASP A 65 -17.79 -1.59 11.38
N LYS A 66 -19.03 -1.35 11.76
CA LYS A 66 -19.96 -2.38 12.28
C LYS A 66 -20.26 -3.50 11.27
N ASP A 67 -20.08 -3.25 9.98
CA ASP A 67 -20.33 -4.18 8.88
C ASP A 67 -19.03 -4.86 8.40
N ASN A 68 -17.94 -4.74 9.18
CA ASN A 68 -16.60 -5.24 8.91
C ASN A 68 -15.94 -4.66 7.65
N LYS A 69 -16.36 -3.47 7.22
CA LYS A 69 -15.69 -2.74 6.14
C LYS A 69 -14.52 -1.94 6.70
N VAL A 70 -13.42 -1.92 5.95
CA VAL A 70 -12.23 -1.18 6.33
C VAL A 70 -12.48 0.33 6.21
N LEU A 71 -12.36 1.06 7.33
CA LEU A 71 -12.45 2.51 7.41
C LEU A 71 -11.07 3.18 7.30
N ALA A 72 -10.07 2.57 7.90
CA ALA A 72 -8.69 3.06 7.84
C ALA A 72 -7.69 1.90 8.00
N ILE A 73 -6.50 2.07 7.42
CA ILE A 73 -5.40 1.12 7.43
C ILE A 73 -4.17 1.80 8.02
N GLY A 74 -3.38 1.07 8.78
CA GLY A 74 -2.11 1.51 9.32
C GLY A 74 -2.01 1.36 10.82
N ASN A 75 -0.79 1.36 11.33
CA ASN A 75 -0.50 1.14 12.74
C ASN A 75 -0.58 2.47 13.53
N PRO A 76 -1.60 2.65 14.40
CA PRO A 76 -1.77 3.89 15.17
C PRO A 76 -0.74 4.06 16.29
N ILE A 77 0.00 2.99 16.64
CA ILE A 77 1.03 3.05 17.68
C ILE A 77 2.30 3.72 17.14
N HIS A 78 2.66 3.40 15.91
CA HIS A 78 3.90 3.90 15.29
C HIS A 78 3.71 5.12 14.40
N ASN A 79 2.46 5.47 14.08
CA ASN A 79 2.15 6.63 13.23
C ASN A 79 1.14 7.56 13.88
N PRO A 80 1.57 8.73 14.41
CA PRO A 80 0.69 9.68 15.07
C PRO A 80 -0.47 10.18 14.20
N LYS A 81 -0.26 10.32 12.89
CA LYS A 81 -1.32 10.75 11.95
C LYS A 81 -2.39 9.67 11.78
N VAL A 82 -1.98 8.40 11.75
CA VAL A 82 -2.92 7.27 11.71
C VAL A 82 -3.70 7.21 13.03
N LYS A 83 -3.04 7.44 14.16
CA LYS A 83 -3.69 7.50 15.47
C LYS A 83 -4.75 8.60 15.52
N GLU A 84 -4.41 9.81 15.11
CA GLU A 84 -5.35 10.93 15.03
C GLU A 84 -6.55 10.61 14.13
N LEU A 85 -6.29 10.00 12.96
CA LEU A 85 -7.33 9.55 12.03
C LEU A 85 -8.29 8.56 12.70
N TYR A 86 -7.75 7.53 13.39
CA TYR A 86 -8.57 6.53 14.08
C TYR A 86 -9.44 7.17 15.16
N LEU A 87 -8.86 8.07 15.98
CA LEU A 87 -9.59 8.74 17.05
C LEU A 87 -10.73 9.60 16.49
N LYS A 88 -10.50 10.36 15.42
CA LYS A 88 -11.55 11.15 14.75
C LYS A 88 -12.70 10.28 14.25
N ILE A 89 -12.39 9.15 13.55
CA ILE A 89 -13.41 8.23 13.08
C ILE A 89 -14.21 7.62 14.25
N ILE A 90 -13.52 7.20 15.30
CA ILE A 90 -14.16 6.62 16.50
C ILE A 90 -15.06 7.63 17.21
N GLN A 91 -14.69 8.90 17.22
CA GLN A 91 -15.48 10.00 17.81
C GLN A 91 -16.68 10.40 16.95
N GLY A 92 -16.82 9.78 15.76
CA GLY A 92 -17.89 10.11 14.82
C GLY A 92 -17.66 11.45 14.10
N GLU A 93 -16.44 11.99 14.18
CA GLU A 93 -16.08 13.10 13.32
C GLU A 93 -16.08 12.60 11.87
N GLU A 94 -16.73 13.34 10.97
CA GLU A 94 -16.58 13.11 9.54
C GLU A 94 -15.11 13.34 9.17
N VAL A 95 -14.32 12.30 9.24
CA VAL A 95 -12.96 12.31 8.73
C VAL A 95 -13.08 12.28 7.22
N GLY A 96 -12.93 13.46 6.67
CA GLY A 96 -13.14 13.81 5.29
C GLY A 96 -13.13 12.62 4.33
N GLN A 97 -14.31 12.21 3.87
CA GLN A 97 -14.41 12.18 2.43
C GLN A 97 -13.79 13.50 1.97
N LYS A 98 -12.59 13.46 1.38
CA LYS A 98 -12.13 14.58 0.53
C LYS A 98 -13.37 14.87 -0.30
N ASP A 99 -13.94 16.05 -0.08
CA ASP A 99 -15.12 16.49 -0.81
C ASP A 99 -14.80 16.24 -2.28
N GLU A 100 -15.27 15.13 -2.84
CA GLU A 100 -14.87 14.71 -4.20
C GLU A 100 -15.24 15.79 -5.21
N SER A 101 -16.20 16.63 -4.82
CA SER A 101 -16.58 17.82 -5.59
C SER A 101 -15.51 18.91 -5.60
N LYS A 102 -14.58 18.91 -4.64
CA LYS A 102 -13.45 19.85 -4.54
C LYS A 102 -12.10 19.23 -4.86
N ALA A 103 -12.03 17.92 -5.10
CA ALA A 103 -10.80 17.28 -5.50
C ALA A 103 -10.33 17.87 -6.84
N ILE A 104 -9.13 18.46 -6.84
CA ILE A 104 -8.51 18.95 -8.08
C ILE A 104 -8.14 17.71 -8.90
N ARG A 105 -9.03 17.29 -9.79
CA ARG A 105 -8.80 16.17 -10.70
C ARG A 105 -8.38 16.68 -12.08
N THR A 106 -7.53 15.91 -12.73
CA THR A 106 -7.13 16.13 -14.11
C THR A 106 -7.36 14.86 -14.93
N LYS A 107 -6.95 14.87 -16.19
CA LYS A 107 -6.96 13.70 -17.08
C LYS A 107 -5.54 13.37 -17.49
N VAL A 108 -5.28 12.10 -17.70
CA VAL A 108 -3.97 11.61 -18.13
C VAL A 108 -4.14 10.68 -19.32
N ASP A 109 -3.23 10.79 -20.26
CA ASP A 109 -2.98 9.81 -21.31
C ASP A 109 -1.68 9.07 -21.01
N ILE A 110 -1.67 7.77 -21.25
CA ILE A 110 -0.55 6.88 -20.88
C ILE A 110 0.01 6.27 -22.16
N ASP A 111 1.29 6.44 -22.40
CA ASP A 111 1.94 5.95 -23.61
C ASP A 111 1.86 4.41 -23.74
N LYS A 112 2.00 3.71 -22.62
CA LYS A 112 1.91 2.25 -22.50
C LYS A 112 1.70 1.86 -21.04
N THR A 113 1.03 0.75 -20.83
CA THR A 113 0.80 0.19 -19.47
C THR A 113 1.70 -1.00 -19.15
N SER A 114 2.41 -1.55 -20.15
CA SER A 114 3.30 -2.69 -19.98
C SER A 114 4.55 -2.55 -20.85
N VAL A 115 5.68 -3.02 -20.29
CA VAL A 115 6.98 -3.10 -20.98
C VAL A 115 7.58 -4.48 -20.75
N SER A 116 7.97 -5.16 -21.84
CA SER A 116 8.80 -6.34 -21.76
C SER A 116 10.28 -5.95 -21.83
N LEU A 117 11.06 -6.38 -20.86
CA LEU A 117 12.51 -6.15 -20.79
C LEU A 117 13.31 -7.24 -21.53
N GLY A 118 12.60 -8.26 -22.09
CA GLY A 118 13.22 -9.37 -22.81
C GLY A 118 14.02 -10.30 -21.92
N SER A 119 14.98 -11.04 -22.51
CA SER A 119 15.92 -11.90 -21.79
C SER A 119 17.25 -11.17 -21.56
N PHE A 120 17.80 -11.23 -20.37
CA PHE A 120 19.05 -10.55 -19.99
C PHE A 120 19.78 -11.28 -18.86
N ASP A 121 21.07 -10.98 -18.67
CA ASP A 121 21.86 -11.47 -17.55
C ASP A 121 21.31 -10.91 -16.22
N TRP A 122 20.89 -11.77 -15.31
CA TRP A 122 20.27 -11.41 -14.04
C TRP A 122 21.09 -10.44 -13.17
N LYS A 123 22.43 -10.40 -13.37
CA LYS A 123 23.34 -9.48 -12.68
C LYS A 123 23.27 -8.04 -13.21
N LYS A 124 22.64 -7.83 -14.37
CA LYS A 124 22.54 -6.50 -15.01
C LYS A 124 21.21 -5.86 -14.70
N GLU A 125 21.27 -4.61 -14.28
CA GLU A 125 20.06 -3.78 -14.10
C GLU A 125 19.41 -3.51 -15.46
N GLN A 126 18.08 -3.54 -15.47
CA GLN A 126 17.27 -3.19 -16.62
C GLN A 126 16.46 -1.93 -16.33
N LYS A 127 16.19 -1.16 -17.36
CA LYS A 127 15.44 0.09 -17.24
C LYS A 127 14.25 0.09 -18.18
N ALA A 128 13.14 0.62 -17.70
CA ALA A 128 11.95 0.93 -18.48
C ALA A 128 11.50 2.35 -18.19
N THR A 129 10.82 2.95 -19.13
CA THR A 129 10.27 4.30 -18.97
C THR A 129 8.79 4.26 -19.33
N PHE A 130 7.97 4.88 -18.50
CA PHE A 130 6.54 5.13 -18.77
C PHE A 130 6.31 6.63 -18.75
N VAL A 131 5.40 7.08 -19.62
CA VAL A 131 5.07 8.50 -19.75
C VAL A 131 3.59 8.70 -19.51
N LEU A 132 3.25 9.58 -18.56
CA LEU A 132 1.92 10.02 -18.25
C LEU A 132 1.76 11.47 -18.71
N LYS A 133 1.03 11.69 -19.78
CA LYS A 133 0.78 13.04 -20.31
C LYS A 133 -0.46 13.64 -19.67
N ASN A 134 -0.33 14.80 -19.06
CA ASN A 134 -1.46 15.53 -18.51
C ASN A 134 -2.30 16.15 -19.63
N THR A 135 -3.41 15.54 -19.97
CA THR A 135 -4.36 16.00 -20.99
C THR A 135 -5.53 16.79 -20.42
N GLY A 136 -5.60 16.93 -19.09
CA GLY A 136 -6.63 17.72 -18.41
C GLY A 136 -6.24 19.19 -18.24
N GLY A 137 -7.15 19.95 -17.62
CA GLY A 137 -6.99 21.39 -17.39
C GLY A 137 -6.40 21.78 -16.03
N LYS A 138 -5.99 20.81 -15.21
CA LYS A 138 -5.44 21.01 -13.87
C LYS A 138 -4.07 20.31 -13.76
N PRO A 139 -3.19 20.74 -12.84
CA PRO A 139 -1.92 20.06 -12.63
C PRO A 139 -2.10 18.58 -12.26
N LEU A 140 -1.30 17.69 -12.85
CA LEU A 140 -1.21 16.29 -12.50
C LEU A 140 -0.21 16.13 -11.33
N VAL A 141 -0.64 15.45 -10.28
CA VAL A 141 0.17 15.19 -9.09
C VAL A 141 0.20 13.69 -8.84
N ALA A 142 1.39 13.09 -8.81
CA ALA A 142 1.57 11.76 -8.28
C ALA A 142 1.72 11.86 -6.75
N GLU A 143 0.73 11.34 -6.03
CA GLU A 143 0.72 11.35 -4.58
C GLU A 143 1.65 10.28 -4.02
N HIS A 144 1.66 9.11 -4.68
CA HIS A 144 2.38 7.94 -4.23
C HIS A 144 2.63 6.94 -5.38
N VAL A 145 3.78 6.26 -5.35
CA VAL A 145 4.11 5.18 -6.30
C VAL A 145 4.61 3.97 -5.52
N ASN A 146 3.95 2.83 -5.71
CA ASN A 146 4.30 1.55 -5.09
C ASN A 146 4.80 0.56 -6.13
N THR A 147 5.69 -0.33 -5.71
CA THR A 147 6.17 -1.47 -6.50
C THR A 147 5.82 -2.78 -5.80
N SER A 148 5.57 -3.84 -6.56
CA SER A 148 5.24 -5.16 -6.01
C SER A 148 6.42 -5.90 -5.36
N CYS A 149 7.67 -5.39 -5.49
CA CYS A 149 8.87 -5.96 -4.86
C CYS A 149 9.91 -4.88 -4.59
N GLY A 150 10.84 -5.15 -3.67
CA GLY A 150 12.04 -4.34 -3.44
C GLY A 150 13.07 -4.39 -4.58
N CYS A 151 12.89 -5.33 -5.52
CA CYS A 151 13.72 -5.50 -6.73
C CYS A 151 13.43 -4.46 -7.83
N THR A 152 12.40 -3.63 -7.64
CA THR A 152 11.98 -2.58 -8.57
C THR A 152 11.99 -1.23 -7.87
N SER A 153 12.64 -0.24 -8.46
CA SER A 153 12.61 1.16 -8.01
C SER A 153 12.06 2.07 -9.11
N VAL A 154 11.44 3.16 -8.71
CA VAL A 154 10.87 4.15 -9.64
C VAL A 154 11.34 5.53 -9.24
N ASP A 155 11.96 6.22 -10.20
CA ASP A 155 12.33 7.61 -10.08
C ASP A 155 11.41 8.49 -10.95
N TYR A 156 10.86 9.54 -10.35
CA TYR A 156 9.94 10.48 -11.00
C TYR A 156 9.95 11.83 -10.28
N SER A 157 9.59 12.90 -11.01
CA SER A 157 9.42 14.21 -10.39
C SER A 157 8.18 14.23 -9.48
N LYS A 158 8.35 14.74 -8.25
CA LYS A 158 7.26 15.00 -7.32
C LYS A 158 6.57 16.35 -7.54
N GLU A 159 7.06 17.16 -8.46
CA GLU A 159 6.48 18.43 -8.80
C GLU A 159 5.18 18.27 -9.60
N PRO A 160 4.18 19.13 -9.39
CA PRO A 160 2.95 19.11 -10.17
C PRO A 160 3.21 19.35 -11.66
N VAL A 161 2.75 18.43 -12.50
CA VAL A 161 2.92 18.49 -13.95
C VAL A 161 1.79 19.30 -14.59
N GLN A 162 2.14 20.40 -15.22
CA GLN A 162 1.18 21.33 -15.81
C GLN A 162 0.40 20.71 -16.99
N PRO A 163 -0.80 21.22 -17.33
CA PRO A 163 -1.54 20.82 -18.51
C PRO A 163 -0.70 20.79 -19.78
N GLY A 164 -0.82 19.72 -20.55
CA GLY A 164 -0.06 19.48 -21.78
C GLY A 164 1.39 18.99 -21.57
N LYS A 165 1.87 18.92 -20.34
CA LYS A 165 3.21 18.40 -20.01
C LYS A 165 3.15 16.92 -19.61
N GLU A 166 4.32 16.30 -19.48
CA GLU A 166 4.48 14.87 -19.25
C GLU A 166 5.19 14.60 -17.91
N MET A 167 4.71 13.56 -17.21
CA MET A 167 5.40 12.95 -16.09
C MET A 167 6.11 11.70 -16.61
N VAL A 168 7.41 11.63 -16.41
CA VAL A 168 8.22 10.49 -16.79
C VAL A 168 8.53 9.66 -15.55
N LEU A 169 8.22 8.36 -15.62
CA LEU A 169 8.54 7.38 -14.58
C LEU A 169 9.68 6.51 -15.09
N ASN A 170 10.84 6.63 -14.49
CA ASN A 170 12.02 5.82 -14.80
C ASN A 170 12.05 4.63 -13.84
N VAL A 171 11.76 3.46 -14.36
CA VAL A 171 11.71 2.21 -13.62
C VAL A 171 13.05 1.49 -13.77
N THR A 172 13.66 1.09 -12.67
CA THR A 172 14.86 0.25 -12.66
C THR A 172 14.51 -1.08 -11.98
N TYR A 173 14.82 -2.17 -12.67
CA TYR A 173 14.66 -3.53 -12.17
C TYR A 173 16.02 -4.20 -12.01
N LYS A 174 16.21 -4.86 -10.86
CA LYS A 174 17.41 -5.65 -10.56
C LYS A 174 16.98 -7.00 -10.00
N ALA A 175 17.24 -8.06 -10.77
CA ALA A 175 16.95 -9.42 -10.32
C ALA A 175 17.88 -9.82 -9.16
N GLU A 176 17.36 -10.60 -8.22
CA GLU A 176 18.13 -11.19 -7.10
C GLU A 176 18.71 -12.55 -7.49
N HIS A 177 18.09 -13.23 -8.42
CA HIS A 177 18.48 -14.55 -8.97
C HIS A 177 17.89 -14.71 -10.37
N PRO A 178 18.30 -15.73 -11.15
CA PRO A 178 17.65 -16.04 -12.42
C PRO A 178 16.17 -16.36 -12.21
N GLU A 179 15.27 -15.58 -12.85
CA GLU A 179 13.82 -15.76 -12.76
C GLU A 179 13.09 -15.20 -13.99
N TYR A 180 11.95 -15.78 -14.33
CA TYR A 180 10.94 -15.05 -15.08
C TYR A 180 10.17 -14.16 -14.11
N PHE A 181 10.03 -12.89 -14.44
CA PHE A 181 9.36 -11.94 -13.56
C PHE A 181 8.20 -11.22 -14.25
N ASP A 182 7.25 -10.86 -13.42
CA ASP A 182 6.10 -10.03 -13.74
C ASP A 182 5.84 -9.12 -12.54
N LYS A 183 6.29 -7.86 -12.64
CA LYS A 183 6.22 -6.91 -11.53
C LYS A 183 5.31 -5.74 -11.88
N THR A 184 4.57 -5.27 -10.89
CA THR A 184 3.64 -4.15 -11.04
C THR A 184 4.16 -2.89 -10.34
N ILE A 185 3.86 -1.75 -10.97
CA ILE A 185 4.08 -0.41 -10.42
C ILE A 185 2.70 0.24 -10.33
N THR A 186 2.30 0.64 -9.13
CA THR A 186 1.01 1.27 -8.89
C THR A 186 1.21 2.75 -8.59
N VAL A 187 0.65 3.60 -9.45
CA VAL A 187 0.76 5.06 -9.37
C VAL A 187 -0.55 5.65 -8.86
N TYR A 188 -0.52 6.27 -7.70
CA TYR A 188 -1.64 7.01 -7.13
C TYR A 188 -1.50 8.48 -7.51
N CYS A 189 -2.46 9.01 -8.22
CA CYS A 189 -2.46 10.39 -8.71
C CYS A 189 -3.87 10.98 -8.75
N ASN A 190 -3.97 12.28 -8.92
CA ASN A 190 -5.23 13.03 -8.92
C ASN A 190 -6.02 12.91 -10.23
N VAL A 191 -6.18 11.68 -10.75
CA VAL A 191 -7.01 11.39 -11.92
C VAL A 191 -8.15 10.44 -11.56
N GLU A 192 -9.20 10.42 -12.37
CA GLU A 192 -10.38 9.59 -12.11
C GLU A 192 -10.06 8.08 -12.17
N THR A 193 -9.09 7.71 -13.03
CA THR A 193 -8.66 6.32 -13.22
C THR A 193 -7.58 5.88 -12.22
N SER A 194 -7.27 6.69 -11.21
CA SER A 194 -6.32 6.32 -10.15
C SER A 194 -6.87 5.20 -9.25
N PRO A 195 -6.04 4.21 -8.87
CA PRO A 195 -4.63 4.07 -9.20
C PRO A 195 -4.37 3.53 -10.62
N ILE A 196 -3.29 4.01 -11.24
CA ILE A 196 -2.81 3.51 -12.52
C ILE A 196 -1.85 2.34 -12.26
N VAL A 197 -2.10 1.19 -12.88
CA VAL A 197 -1.24 0.01 -12.75
C VAL A 197 -0.41 -0.15 -14.00
N LEU A 198 0.91 -0.08 -13.85
CA LEU A 198 1.90 -0.32 -14.88
C LEU A 198 2.60 -1.65 -14.62
N ARG A 199 3.12 -2.29 -15.66
CA ARG A 199 3.70 -3.62 -15.57
C ARG A 199 5.03 -3.71 -16.32
N ILE A 200 5.98 -4.41 -15.72
CA ILE A 200 7.22 -4.82 -16.38
C ILE A 200 7.35 -6.34 -16.32
N THR A 201 7.73 -6.95 -17.43
CA THR A 201 7.96 -8.40 -17.55
C THR A 201 9.31 -8.67 -18.17
N GLY A 202 9.86 -9.86 -17.97
CA GLY A 202 11.10 -10.28 -18.60
C GLY A 202 11.61 -11.59 -18.04
N ASN A 203 12.76 -12.02 -18.57
CA ASN A 203 13.43 -13.24 -18.17
C ASN A 203 14.89 -12.93 -17.80
N ALA A 204 15.18 -12.94 -16.50
CA ALA A 204 16.54 -12.78 -15.98
C ALA A 204 17.23 -14.15 -16.01
N GLU A 205 18.26 -14.33 -16.83
CA GLU A 205 18.92 -15.60 -17.08
C GLU A 205 20.35 -15.59 -16.57
N GLN A 206 20.92 -16.77 -16.33
CA GLN A 206 22.34 -16.91 -16.08
C GLN A 206 23.05 -17.00 -17.43
N GLN A 207 23.82 -15.99 -17.77
CA GLN A 207 24.69 -15.98 -18.94
C GLN A 207 26.13 -16.27 -18.56
#